data_6c6e2b1a3b6704db9a7895f09c2f49e2
#
_entry.id   6c6e2b1a3b6704db9a7895f09c2f49e2
#
_cell.length_a   1.000
_cell.length_b   1.000
_cell.length_c   1.000
_cell.angle_alpha   90.00
_cell.angle_beta   90.00
_cell.angle_gamma   90.00
#
_symmetry.space_group_name_H-M   'P 1'
#
loop_
_entity.id
_entity.type
_entity.pdbx_description
1 polymer ?
#
loop_
_entity_poly.entity_id
_entity_poly.type
_entity_poly.pdbx_seq_one_letter_code
_entity_poly.pdbx_strand_id
1 'polypeptide(L)'
;MLLANDINIEINSCDAVTFTQTLEYIDDVDEALYSAKRLQKPMSIFVNVSTLWNFFGFHGPEKELNDMMHKIYLSQKHPMLPVQLNGKLEKQGYTNIKTQEIPFFITKKDENSFPKFHEILMVNAAIKKGVSQDLTRKWQDQLQEAEQKGNFAFTVISVLTSAFSN
;
A
#
# COMPACT_ATOMS: atom_id res chain seq x y z
N MET A 1 -9.09 -2.75 -15.63
CA MET A 1 -8.02 -1.75 -15.40
C MET A 1 -7.77 -1.09 -16.75
N LEU A 2 -8.02 0.20 -16.88
CA LEU A 2 -7.65 0.95 -18.09
C LEU A 2 -6.13 1.06 -18.10
N LEU A 3 -5.48 0.51 -19.11
CA LEU A 3 -4.05 0.76 -19.33
C LEU A 3 -3.89 2.23 -19.78
N ALA A 4 -2.77 2.85 -19.46
CA ALA A 4 -2.52 4.25 -19.85
C ALA A 4 -2.60 4.47 -21.38
N ASN A 5 -2.51 3.41 -22.17
CA ASN A 5 -2.72 3.41 -23.63
C ASN A 5 -4.20 3.57 -24.03
N ASP A 6 -5.14 3.27 -23.12
CA ASP A 6 -6.59 3.40 -23.36
C ASP A 6 -7.13 4.76 -22.93
N ILE A 7 -6.28 5.59 -22.31
CA ILE A 7 -6.64 6.93 -21.85
C ILE A 7 -6.30 7.91 -22.99
N ASN A 8 -7.31 8.57 -23.51
CA ASN A 8 -7.14 9.59 -24.55
C ASN A 8 -6.60 10.90 -23.96
N ILE A 9 -5.38 10.83 -23.39
CA ILE A 9 -4.63 11.98 -22.88
C ILE A 9 -3.47 12.25 -23.83
N GLU A 10 -3.31 13.51 -24.19
CA GLU A 10 -2.24 13.97 -25.06
C GLU A 10 -0.85 13.74 -24.41
N ILE A 11 0.11 13.31 -25.22
CA ILE A 11 1.51 13.15 -24.80
C ILE A 11 2.08 14.53 -24.39
N ASN A 12 2.93 14.55 -23.36
CA ASN A 12 3.53 15.78 -22.83
C ASN A 12 2.49 16.84 -22.40
N SER A 13 1.36 16.43 -21.84
CA SER A 13 0.29 17.34 -21.41
C SER A 13 0.13 17.48 -19.89
N CYS A 14 0.65 16.51 -19.12
CA CYS A 14 0.47 16.48 -17.67
C CYS A 14 1.57 17.23 -16.92
N ASP A 15 1.18 18.13 -16.01
CA ASP A 15 2.10 18.85 -15.10
C ASP A 15 2.48 17.98 -13.88
N ALA A 16 1.70 16.96 -13.58
CA ALA A 16 1.96 15.98 -12.52
C ALA A 16 1.33 14.64 -12.85
N VAL A 17 1.97 13.56 -12.41
CA VAL A 17 1.38 12.20 -12.35
C VAL A 17 1.53 11.66 -10.95
N THR A 18 0.42 11.15 -10.39
CA THR A 18 0.41 10.61 -9.03
C THR A 18 -0.13 9.19 -9.01
N PHE A 19 0.52 8.34 -8.22
CA PHE A 19 0.05 7.00 -7.87
C PHE A 19 -0.09 6.90 -6.35
N THR A 20 -1.26 6.53 -5.87
CA THR A 20 -1.49 6.33 -4.45
C THR A 20 -2.05 4.93 -4.23
N GLN A 21 -1.29 4.09 -3.55
CA GLN A 21 -1.64 2.69 -3.27
C GLN A 21 -2.11 1.98 -4.55
N THR A 22 -1.34 2.09 -5.63
CA THR A 22 -1.74 1.61 -6.96
C THR A 22 -0.68 0.70 -7.60
N LEU A 23 0.57 1.17 -7.67
CA LEU A 23 1.63 0.45 -8.40
C LEU A 23 1.94 -0.92 -7.82
N GLU A 24 1.72 -1.13 -6.52
CA GLU A 24 1.92 -2.41 -5.84
C GLU A 24 0.92 -3.50 -6.26
N TYR A 25 -0.14 -3.15 -6.98
CA TYR A 25 -1.21 -4.09 -7.39
C TYR A 25 -1.21 -4.42 -8.88
N ILE A 26 -0.49 -3.67 -9.69
CA ILE A 26 -0.46 -3.87 -11.14
C ILE A 26 0.56 -4.95 -11.54
N ASP A 27 0.40 -5.50 -12.76
CA ASP A 27 1.29 -6.56 -13.23
C ASP A 27 2.67 -6.03 -13.63
N ASP A 28 2.70 -4.99 -14.45
CA ASP A 28 3.92 -4.40 -15.00
C ASP A 28 4.08 -2.95 -14.52
N VAL A 29 4.91 -2.77 -13.51
CA VAL A 29 5.25 -1.45 -12.95
C VAL A 29 6.09 -0.64 -13.94
N ASP A 30 6.99 -1.30 -14.68
CA ASP A 30 7.90 -0.60 -15.60
C ASP A 30 7.12 -0.04 -16.79
N GLU A 31 6.12 -0.77 -17.31
CA GLU A 31 5.21 -0.28 -18.37
C GLU A 31 4.33 0.88 -17.85
N ALA A 32 3.85 0.81 -16.61
CA ALA A 32 3.06 1.91 -16.04
C ALA A 32 3.90 3.18 -15.84
N LEU A 33 5.15 3.05 -15.41
CA LEU A 33 6.07 4.18 -15.28
C LEU A 33 6.45 4.77 -16.64
N TYR A 34 6.67 3.92 -17.65
CA TYR A 34 6.91 4.36 -19.01
C TYR A 34 5.72 5.14 -19.57
N SER A 35 4.52 4.62 -19.41
CA SER A 35 3.28 5.29 -19.83
C SER A 35 3.08 6.62 -19.10
N ALA A 36 3.32 6.68 -17.78
CA ALA A 36 3.27 7.91 -17.01
C ALA A 36 4.26 8.95 -17.55
N LYS A 37 5.50 8.52 -17.82
CA LYS A 37 6.55 9.40 -18.35
C LYS A 37 6.16 10.03 -19.69
N ARG A 38 5.52 9.28 -20.58
CA ARG A 38 5.07 9.80 -21.88
C ARG A 38 4.01 10.89 -21.77
N LEU A 39 3.17 10.84 -20.75
CA LEU A 39 2.11 11.83 -20.53
C LEU A 39 2.64 13.12 -19.87
N GLN A 40 3.77 13.04 -19.19
CA GLN A 40 4.33 14.15 -18.45
C GLN A 40 5.07 15.15 -19.34
N LYS A 41 4.87 16.43 -19.03
CA LYS A 41 5.72 17.51 -19.58
C LYS A 41 7.15 17.39 -19.05
N PRO A 42 8.15 17.93 -19.76
CA PRO A 42 9.48 18.12 -19.19
C PRO A 42 9.41 18.91 -17.87
N MET A 43 10.20 18.52 -16.90
CA MET A 43 10.25 19.11 -15.55
C MET A 43 8.97 19.00 -14.72
N SER A 44 8.01 18.20 -15.15
CA SER A 44 6.82 17.90 -14.37
C SER A 44 7.11 16.93 -13.23
N ILE A 45 6.22 16.89 -12.23
CA ILE A 45 6.42 16.10 -11.01
C ILE A 45 5.77 14.72 -11.12
N PHE A 46 6.51 13.69 -10.71
CA PHE A 46 6.01 12.37 -10.39
C PHE A 46 5.89 12.24 -8.87
N VAL A 47 4.78 11.67 -8.39
CA VAL A 47 4.59 11.35 -6.96
C VAL A 47 4.01 9.96 -6.83
N ASN A 48 4.59 9.15 -5.95
CA ASN A 48 4.03 7.85 -5.58
C ASN A 48 3.94 7.72 -4.05
N VAL A 49 2.83 7.18 -3.58
CA VAL A 49 2.67 6.72 -2.19
C VAL A 49 2.35 5.24 -2.23
N SER A 50 3.26 4.42 -1.72
CA SER A 50 3.10 2.96 -1.59
C SER A 50 3.40 2.52 -0.17
N THR A 51 2.93 1.33 0.18
CA THR A 51 3.17 0.73 1.49
C THR A 51 4.26 -0.34 1.41
N LEU A 52 5.12 -0.38 2.43
CA LEU A 52 6.00 -1.53 2.71
C LEU A 52 5.17 -2.63 3.38
N TRP A 53 4.47 -3.44 2.59
CA TRP A 53 3.48 -4.40 3.07
C TRP A 53 4.05 -5.49 3.97
N ASN A 54 5.33 -5.81 3.87
CA ASN A 54 5.98 -6.76 4.79
C ASN A 54 6.11 -6.20 6.23
N PHE A 55 5.91 -4.90 6.42
CA PHE A 55 5.91 -4.23 7.73
C PHE A 55 4.50 -3.81 8.18
N PHE A 56 3.47 -4.16 7.40
CA PHE A 56 2.08 -3.99 7.79
C PHE A 56 1.70 -5.09 8.79
N GLY A 57 1.08 -4.72 9.90
CA GLY A 57 0.63 -5.72 10.82
C GLY A 57 -0.21 -5.23 11.98
N PHE A 58 -1.07 -6.13 12.42
CA PHE A 58 -1.69 -6.08 13.74
C PHE A 58 -0.87 -6.91 14.71
N HIS A 59 -0.75 -6.44 15.94
CA HIS A 59 -0.05 -7.09 17.04
C HIS A 59 -0.99 -7.24 18.23
N GLY A 60 -0.93 -8.37 18.92
CA GLY A 60 -1.78 -8.68 20.07
C GLY A 60 -2.49 -10.03 20.03
N PRO A 61 -3.12 -10.42 18.91
CA PRO A 61 -3.72 -11.75 18.80
C PRO A 61 -2.71 -12.89 18.86
N GLU A 62 -3.22 -14.10 19.08
CA GLU A 62 -2.43 -15.34 18.95
C GLU A 62 -1.71 -15.39 17.60
N LYS A 63 -0.44 -15.78 17.63
CA LYS A 63 0.45 -15.70 16.46
C LYS A 63 -0.09 -16.45 15.24
N GLU A 64 -0.54 -17.70 15.41
CA GLU A 64 -1.01 -18.55 14.31
C GLU A 64 -2.24 -17.95 13.61
N LEU A 65 -3.20 -17.45 14.40
CA LEU A 65 -4.41 -16.83 13.89
C LEU A 65 -4.10 -15.49 13.20
N ASN A 66 -3.24 -14.71 13.81
CA ASN A 66 -2.83 -13.42 13.28
C ASN A 66 -2.05 -13.56 11.97
N ASP A 67 -1.08 -14.48 11.90
CA ASP A 67 -0.32 -14.79 10.70
C ASP A 67 -1.21 -15.27 9.55
N MET A 68 -2.22 -16.11 9.87
CA MET A 68 -3.21 -16.56 8.89
C MET A 68 -4.01 -15.38 8.32
N MET A 69 -4.50 -14.49 9.18
CA MET A 69 -5.26 -13.32 8.76
C MET A 69 -4.41 -12.38 7.88
N HIS A 70 -3.17 -12.12 8.26
CA HIS A 70 -2.22 -11.34 7.47
C HIS A 70 -1.96 -11.98 6.10
N LYS A 71 -1.63 -13.26 6.07
CA LYS A 71 -1.37 -13.99 4.80
C LYS A 71 -2.55 -13.94 3.84
N ILE A 72 -3.76 -13.97 4.37
CA ILE A 72 -4.98 -13.86 3.55
C ILE A 72 -5.15 -12.46 2.99
N TYR A 73 -4.85 -11.44 3.77
CA TYR A 73 -5.04 -10.04 3.40
C TYR A 73 -3.94 -9.54 2.46
N LEU A 74 -2.69 -9.92 2.70
CA LEU A 74 -1.55 -9.50 1.91
C LEU A 74 -1.55 -10.20 0.54
N SER A 75 -2.07 -9.52 -0.47
CA SER A 75 -2.23 -10.04 -1.84
C SER A 75 -1.62 -9.10 -2.90
N GLN A 76 -0.78 -8.18 -2.48
CA GLN A 76 -0.09 -7.25 -3.36
C GLN A 76 0.93 -7.99 -4.23
N LYS A 77 1.01 -7.64 -5.51
CA LYS A 77 1.99 -8.22 -6.45
C LYS A 77 3.41 -7.76 -6.14
N HIS A 78 3.53 -6.53 -5.67
CA HIS A 78 4.82 -5.90 -5.35
C HIS A 78 4.83 -5.36 -3.90
N PRO A 79 4.83 -6.24 -2.87
CA PRO A 79 4.69 -5.81 -1.47
C PRO A 79 5.84 -4.95 -0.96
N MET A 80 6.97 -4.95 -1.65
CA MET A 80 8.16 -4.17 -1.31
C MET A 80 8.53 -3.19 -2.43
N LEU A 81 7.56 -2.73 -3.21
CA LEU A 81 7.76 -1.78 -4.31
C LEU A 81 8.60 -0.55 -3.91
N PRO A 82 8.38 0.11 -2.75
CA PRO A 82 9.17 1.28 -2.38
C PRO A 82 10.69 1.07 -2.39
N VAL A 83 11.14 -0.14 -2.08
CA VAL A 83 12.59 -0.47 -2.09
C VAL A 83 13.16 -0.49 -3.52
N GLN A 84 12.34 -0.79 -4.50
CA GLN A 84 12.75 -0.95 -5.90
C GLN A 84 12.47 0.30 -6.75
N LEU A 85 11.59 1.19 -6.26
CA LEU A 85 10.99 2.25 -7.08
C LEU A 85 12.03 3.27 -7.56
N ASN A 86 13.01 3.64 -6.73
CA ASN A 86 14.04 4.60 -7.13
C ASN A 86 14.80 4.11 -8.36
N GLY A 87 15.29 2.85 -8.33
CA GLY A 87 16.00 2.27 -9.47
C GLY A 87 15.13 2.12 -10.73
N LYS A 88 13.82 1.88 -10.57
CA LYS A 88 12.88 1.85 -11.70
C LYS A 88 12.67 3.24 -12.31
N LEU A 89 12.54 4.27 -11.48
CA LEU A 89 12.42 5.66 -11.92
C LEU A 89 13.69 6.15 -12.64
N GLU A 90 14.86 5.83 -12.10
CA GLU A 90 16.15 6.15 -12.75
C GLU A 90 16.25 5.54 -14.15
N LYS A 91 15.86 4.27 -14.31
CA LYS A 91 15.83 3.57 -15.62
C LYS A 91 14.89 4.25 -16.62
N GLN A 92 13.80 4.87 -16.15
CA GLN A 92 12.86 5.62 -16.98
C GLN A 92 13.31 7.07 -17.21
N GLY A 93 14.49 7.48 -16.72
CA GLY A 93 15.04 8.83 -16.92
C GLY A 93 14.41 9.89 -16.02
N TYR A 94 13.83 9.53 -14.90
CA TYR A 94 13.44 10.49 -13.87
C TYR A 94 14.68 10.97 -13.10
N THR A 95 14.61 12.19 -12.63
CA THR A 95 15.72 12.85 -11.90
C THR A 95 15.25 13.43 -10.57
N ASN A 96 16.22 13.83 -9.73
CA ASN A 96 15.95 14.44 -8.42
C ASN A 96 14.98 13.58 -7.57
N ILE A 97 15.19 12.26 -7.59
CA ILE A 97 14.35 11.30 -6.87
C ILE A 97 14.56 11.50 -5.37
N LYS A 98 13.47 11.67 -4.64
CA LYS A 98 13.45 11.80 -3.18
C LYS A 98 12.48 10.79 -2.60
N THR A 99 12.87 10.18 -1.50
CA THR A 99 12.06 9.20 -0.76
C THR A 99 11.94 9.64 0.68
N GLN A 100 10.72 9.58 1.21
CA GLN A 100 10.39 9.87 2.60
C GLN A 100 9.50 8.76 3.16
N GLU A 101 9.93 8.18 4.26
CA GLU A 101 9.11 7.23 5.03
C GLU A 101 8.09 7.96 5.90
N ILE A 102 6.92 7.36 6.04
CA ILE A 102 5.80 7.83 6.88
C ILE A 102 5.38 6.63 7.73
N PRO A 103 6.04 6.40 8.88
CA PRO A 103 5.72 5.29 9.77
C PRO A 103 4.48 5.62 10.59
N PHE A 104 3.63 4.61 10.77
CA PHE A 104 2.51 4.63 11.71
C PHE A 104 2.71 3.54 12.75
N PHE A 105 2.63 3.92 14.02
CA PHE A 105 2.58 3.02 15.16
C PHE A 105 1.40 3.45 16.03
N ILE A 106 0.31 2.69 15.98
CA ILE A 106 -0.97 3.06 16.59
C ILE A 106 -1.34 2.02 17.63
N THR A 107 -1.55 2.43 18.86
CA THR A 107 -1.82 1.55 20.01
C THR A 107 -3.28 1.59 20.48
N LYS A 108 -4.13 2.36 19.81
CA LYS A 108 -5.57 2.44 20.11
C LYS A 108 -6.36 2.49 18.81
N LYS A 109 -7.52 1.85 18.80
CA LYS A 109 -8.48 1.92 17.72
C LYS A 109 -9.69 2.75 18.15
N ASP A 110 -10.13 3.62 17.28
CA ASP A 110 -11.46 4.21 17.33
C ASP A 110 -12.22 3.87 16.03
N GLU A 111 -13.50 4.18 15.98
CA GLU A 111 -14.41 3.79 14.88
C GLU A 111 -13.95 4.29 13.50
N ASN A 112 -13.25 5.42 13.44
CA ASN A 112 -12.79 6.07 12.21
C ASN A 112 -11.28 5.96 12.00
N SER A 113 -10.61 5.15 12.83
CA SER A 113 -9.15 5.01 12.76
C SER A 113 -8.68 4.14 11.59
N PHE A 114 -7.48 4.40 11.14
CA PHE A 114 -6.83 3.61 10.10
C PHE A 114 -6.72 2.11 10.44
N PRO A 115 -6.37 1.71 11.68
CA PRO A 115 -6.45 0.30 12.09
C PRO A 115 -7.86 -0.29 11.94
N LYS A 116 -8.91 0.45 12.33
CA LYS A 116 -10.28 -0.07 12.24
C LYS A 116 -10.70 -0.31 10.79
N PHE A 117 -10.34 0.58 9.90
CA PHE A 117 -10.55 0.40 8.46
C PHE A 117 -9.89 -0.89 7.94
N HIS A 118 -8.61 -1.11 8.28
CA HIS A 118 -7.89 -2.31 7.85
C HIS A 118 -8.40 -3.60 8.53
N GLU A 119 -8.83 -3.54 9.79
CA GLU A 119 -9.49 -4.66 10.46
C GLU A 119 -10.71 -5.14 9.67
N ILE A 120 -11.58 -4.22 9.26
CA ILE A 120 -12.77 -4.53 8.46
C ILE A 120 -12.39 -5.15 7.11
N LEU A 121 -11.41 -4.58 6.41
CA LEU A 121 -10.94 -5.12 5.13
C LEU A 121 -10.36 -6.53 5.27
N MET A 122 -9.59 -6.79 6.32
CA MET A 122 -9.00 -8.11 6.58
C MET A 122 -10.07 -9.15 6.87
N VAL A 123 -11.08 -8.83 7.70
CA VAL A 123 -12.22 -9.70 7.98
C VAL A 123 -12.98 -10.03 6.71
N ASN A 124 -13.31 -9.02 5.92
CA ASN A 124 -14.03 -9.21 4.65
C ASN A 124 -13.23 -10.08 3.66
N ALA A 125 -11.92 -9.85 3.55
CA ALA A 125 -11.05 -10.67 2.71
C ALA A 125 -10.99 -12.13 3.19
N ALA A 126 -10.90 -12.35 4.51
CA ALA A 126 -10.87 -13.68 5.10
C ALA A 126 -12.18 -14.45 4.85
N ILE A 127 -13.33 -13.83 5.10
CA ILE A 127 -14.65 -14.43 4.82
C ILE A 127 -14.79 -14.76 3.33
N LYS A 128 -14.40 -13.84 2.44
CA LYS A 128 -14.43 -14.07 0.98
C LYS A 128 -13.56 -15.26 0.55
N LYS A 129 -12.49 -15.56 1.29
CA LYS A 129 -11.61 -16.72 1.06
C LYS A 129 -12.02 -17.97 1.84
N GLY A 130 -13.20 -17.99 2.47
CA GLY A 130 -13.78 -19.16 3.10
C GLY A 130 -13.43 -19.37 4.59
N VAL A 131 -12.81 -18.37 5.24
CA VAL A 131 -12.61 -18.40 6.69
C VAL A 131 -13.95 -18.24 7.39
N SER A 132 -14.23 -19.06 8.42
CA SER A 132 -15.50 -19.00 9.16
C SER A 132 -15.65 -17.66 9.89
N GLN A 133 -16.90 -17.24 10.06
CA GLN A 133 -17.22 -16.03 10.84
C GLN A 133 -16.77 -16.14 12.29
N ASP A 134 -16.84 -17.33 12.88
CA ASP A 134 -16.40 -17.56 14.26
C ASP A 134 -14.90 -17.32 14.42
N LEU A 135 -14.10 -17.73 13.42
CA LEU A 135 -12.66 -17.54 13.48
C LEU A 135 -12.26 -16.07 13.26
N THR A 136 -12.95 -15.36 12.36
CA THR A 136 -12.72 -13.93 12.17
C THR A 136 -13.15 -13.13 13.40
N ARG A 137 -14.27 -13.52 14.04
CA ARG A 137 -14.71 -12.91 15.30
C ARG A 137 -13.71 -13.17 16.42
N LYS A 138 -13.22 -14.42 16.58
CA LYS A 138 -12.16 -14.73 17.55
C LYS A 138 -10.95 -13.81 17.39
N TRP A 139 -10.51 -13.57 16.14
CA TRP A 139 -9.40 -12.65 15.87
C TRP A 139 -9.72 -11.21 16.28
N GLN A 140 -10.93 -10.72 16.00
CA GLN A 140 -11.36 -9.38 16.42
C GLN A 140 -11.45 -9.24 17.95
N ASP A 141 -11.98 -10.25 18.64
CA ASP A 141 -12.06 -10.29 20.11
C ASP A 141 -10.67 -10.25 20.73
N GLN A 142 -9.70 -10.98 20.16
CA GLN A 142 -8.30 -10.93 20.60
C GLN A 142 -7.64 -9.57 20.37
N LEU A 143 -7.96 -8.88 19.27
CA LEU A 143 -7.49 -7.50 19.05
C LEU A 143 -8.04 -6.55 20.11
N GLN A 144 -9.33 -6.69 20.45
CA GLN A 144 -9.97 -5.86 21.47
C GLN A 144 -9.41 -6.17 22.87
N GLU A 145 -9.20 -7.44 23.19
CA GLU A 145 -8.59 -7.86 24.46
C GLU A 145 -7.15 -7.32 24.58
N ALA A 146 -6.38 -7.40 23.52
CA ALA A 146 -5.01 -6.89 23.48
C ALA A 146 -4.98 -5.37 23.72
N GLU A 147 -5.94 -4.63 23.12
CA GLU A 147 -6.06 -3.18 23.34
C GLU A 147 -6.39 -2.85 24.78
N GLN A 148 -7.36 -3.56 25.40
CA GLN A 148 -7.73 -3.37 26.81
C GLN A 148 -6.56 -3.66 27.76
N LYS A 149 -5.69 -4.61 27.41
CA LYS A 149 -4.50 -4.98 28.18
C LYS A 149 -3.26 -4.12 27.87
N GLY A 150 -3.35 -3.17 26.93
CA GLY A 150 -2.21 -2.35 26.50
C GLY A 150 -1.17 -3.10 25.66
N ASN A 151 -1.52 -4.25 25.08
CA ASN A 151 -0.66 -5.11 24.27
C ASN A 151 -0.98 -5.02 22.77
N PHE A 152 -1.88 -4.13 22.37
CA PHE A 152 -2.23 -3.90 20.98
C PHE A 152 -1.27 -2.92 20.32
N ALA A 153 -0.87 -3.22 19.10
CA ALA A 153 -0.33 -2.23 18.18
C ALA A 153 -0.78 -2.55 16.74
N PHE A 154 -0.91 -1.49 15.95
CA PHE A 154 -0.99 -1.56 14.50
C PHE A 154 0.21 -0.83 13.92
N THR A 155 0.90 -1.48 13.01
CA THR A 155 2.10 -0.94 12.34
C THR A 155 1.93 -0.91 10.84
N VAL A 156 2.35 0.18 10.23
CA VAL A 156 2.49 0.29 8.77
C VAL A 156 3.52 1.37 8.43
N ILE A 157 4.28 1.15 7.37
CA ILE A 157 5.19 2.15 6.82
C ILE A 157 4.74 2.47 5.41
N SER A 158 4.21 3.68 5.20
CA SER A 158 4.01 4.24 3.88
C SER A 158 5.28 4.97 3.42
N VAL A 159 5.52 4.97 2.14
CA VAL A 159 6.68 5.65 1.54
C VAL A 159 6.19 6.57 0.44
N LEU A 160 6.52 7.84 0.60
CA LEU A 160 6.35 8.88 -0.42
C LEU A 160 7.61 8.92 -1.27
N THR A 161 7.47 8.75 -2.57
CA THR A 161 8.55 8.95 -3.54
C THR A 161 8.15 10.04 -4.51
N SER A 162 9.02 11.03 -4.70
CA SER A 162 8.83 12.09 -5.70
C SER A 162 10.03 12.15 -6.64
N ALA A 163 9.79 12.58 -7.88
CA ALA A 163 10.82 12.73 -8.90
C ALA A 163 10.39 13.75 -9.94
N PHE A 164 11.32 14.19 -10.78
CA PHE A 164 11.03 15.06 -11.92
C PHE A 164 11.23 14.32 -13.23
N SER A 165 10.31 14.55 -14.16
CA SER A 165 10.44 14.15 -15.56
C SER A 165 11.51 15.02 -16.25
N ASN A 166 12.46 14.39 -16.94
CA ASN A 166 13.36 15.11 -17.88
C ASN A 166 12.70 15.26 -19.22
#